data_fbc8adaa3f060826360e9f7ac34d67e8
#
_entry.id   fbc8adaa3f060826360e9f7ac34d67e8
#
_cell.length_a   1.000
_cell.length_b   1.000
_cell.length_c   1.000
_cell.angle_alpha   90.00
_cell.angle_beta   90.00
_cell.angle_gamma   90.00
#
_symmetry.space_group_name_H-M   'P 1'
#
loop_
_entity.id
_entity.type
_entity.pdbx_description
1 polymer ?
#
loop_
_entity_poly.entity_id
_entity_poly.type
_entity_poly.pdbx_seq_one_letter_code
_entity_poly.pdbx_strand_id
1 'polypeptide(L)'
;MTIASTALDATMLARWQFGITTVYHFILVPFTIGMSLLVAIMQTKWHKTGEEYWLKATRFFGKLFLINFALGVATGIVQEFQFGMNWSEYSRFVGDIFGAPLACEALISFFMESTFLGLWIFGWGRLSKKAHLTCAWLVFVGVNTSALWIIGANSWMQHPVGATFDPETGRAQLDGLSGFFQVLLNPVLWAAYTHVLTTSWLLVGTFVAGIAIWWMVRSANAGAETEARDIWRPIARFGMVVMIVGGLLTAVTGHIQGQLVAKDQPAKMAAAEALCETPNAGEGAPFTIAAFGPLDATCKDITKIGEVPGVYSFMATNSFTGKVEGLDTLNQKYGSVFSEILSQRGYDM
;
A
#
# COMPACT_ATOMS: atom_id res chain seq x y z
N MET A 1 -44.83 -6.75 19.23
CA MET A 1 -43.86 -6.51 18.15
C MET A 1 -42.66 -5.80 18.78
N THR A 2 -41.76 -6.58 19.37
CA THR A 2 -40.56 -6.10 20.08
C THR A 2 -39.57 -5.68 19.04
N ILE A 3 -39.34 -4.40 18.86
CA ILE A 3 -38.19 -3.92 18.10
C ILE A 3 -36.97 -4.36 18.91
N ALA A 4 -36.37 -5.47 18.50
CA ALA A 4 -35.05 -5.82 18.95
C ALA A 4 -34.15 -4.64 18.60
N SER A 5 -33.73 -3.87 19.59
CA SER A 5 -32.66 -2.91 19.44
C SER A 5 -31.43 -3.73 18.99
N THR A 6 -31.15 -3.67 17.70
CA THR A 6 -29.81 -4.02 17.22
C THR A 6 -28.87 -3.00 17.84
N ALA A 7 -28.52 -3.24 19.10
CA ALA A 7 -27.39 -2.55 19.71
C ALA A 7 -26.21 -2.87 18.80
N LEU A 8 -25.69 -1.84 18.12
CA LEU A 8 -24.53 -1.98 17.28
C LEU A 8 -23.42 -2.57 18.16
N ASP A 9 -22.97 -3.76 17.81
CA ASP A 9 -21.90 -4.43 18.54
C ASP A 9 -20.64 -3.55 18.51
N ALA A 10 -20.09 -3.25 19.68
CA ALA A 10 -18.92 -2.38 19.83
C ALA A 10 -17.72 -2.91 18.99
N THR A 11 -17.56 -4.23 18.91
CA THR A 11 -16.52 -4.87 18.09
C THR A 11 -16.74 -4.60 16.60
N MET A 12 -17.99 -4.70 16.14
CA MET A 12 -18.32 -4.42 14.74
C MET A 12 -18.08 -2.94 14.39
N LEU A 13 -18.46 -2.02 15.30
CA LEU A 13 -18.20 -0.59 15.14
C LEU A 13 -16.71 -0.28 15.08
N ALA A 14 -15.90 -0.91 15.96
CA ALA A 14 -14.46 -0.76 15.96
C ALA A 14 -13.81 -1.25 14.65
N ARG A 15 -14.29 -2.39 14.11
CA ARG A 15 -13.84 -2.93 12.82
C ARG A 15 -14.20 -1.99 11.65
N TRP A 16 -15.42 -1.47 11.63
CA TRP A 16 -15.85 -0.50 10.62
C TRP A 16 -15.03 0.78 10.68
N GLN A 17 -14.83 1.32 11.88
CA GLN A 17 -14.04 2.52 12.09
C GLN A 17 -12.60 2.34 11.59
N PHE A 18 -11.95 1.24 11.94
CA PHE A 18 -10.61 0.91 11.45
C PHE A 18 -10.60 0.72 9.93
N GLY A 19 -11.53 -0.06 9.38
CA GLY A 19 -11.60 -0.31 7.94
C GLY A 19 -11.79 0.96 7.13
N ILE A 20 -12.72 1.82 7.51
CA ILE A 20 -12.98 3.10 6.83
C ILE A 20 -11.75 4.01 6.89
N THR A 21 -11.14 4.16 8.07
CA THR A 21 -9.95 5.00 8.26
C THR A 21 -8.77 4.51 7.44
N THR A 22 -8.53 3.20 7.45
CA THR A 22 -7.44 2.57 6.70
C THR A 22 -7.62 2.74 5.19
N VAL A 23 -8.81 2.44 4.67
CA VAL A 23 -9.08 2.58 3.23
C VAL A 23 -8.96 4.03 2.79
N TYR A 24 -9.49 4.98 3.57
CA TYR A 24 -9.42 6.39 3.24
C TYR A 24 -7.97 6.90 3.23
N HIS A 25 -7.17 6.54 4.23
CA HIS A 25 -5.75 6.90 4.28
C HIS A 25 -4.97 6.25 3.13
N PHE A 26 -5.22 4.97 2.86
CA PHE A 26 -4.53 4.21 1.82
C PHE A 26 -4.72 4.77 0.40
N ILE A 27 -5.86 5.41 0.10
CA ILE A 27 -6.07 6.07 -1.21
C ILE A 27 -5.10 7.24 -1.41
N LEU A 28 -4.74 7.95 -0.34
CA LEU A 28 -3.90 9.15 -0.40
C LEU A 28 -2.40 8.83 -0.46
N VAL A 29 -1.97 7.75 0.18
CA VAL A 29 -0.55 7.39 0.34
C VAL A 29 0.15 7.09 -0.99
N PRO A 30 -0.36 6.19 -1.86
CA PRO A 30 0.29 5.90 -3.14
C PRO A 30 0.37 7.13 -4.06
N PHE A 31 -0.63 8.01 -3.98
CA PHE A 31 -0.60 9.27 -4.72
C PHE A 31 0.54 10.17 -4.21
N THR A 32 0.72 10.28 -2.89
CA THR A 32 1.83 11.05 -2.28
C THR A 32 3.19 10.48 -2.70
N ILE A 33 3.37 9.16 -2.61
CA ILE A 33 4.62 8.47 -2.98
C ILE A 33 4.97 8.76 -4.44
N GLY A 34 4.05 8.53 -5.35
CA GLY A 34 4.31 8.71 -6.77
C GLY A 34 4.44 10.18 -7.18
N MET A 35 3.60 11.06 -6.63
CA MET A 35 3.59 12.47 -7.02
C MET A 35 4.82 13.23 -6.50
N SER A 36 5.37 12.88 -5.35
CA SER A 36 6.63 13.44 -4.85
C SER A 36 7.78 13.24 -5.86
N LEU A 37 7.87 12.04 -6.45
CA LEU A 37 8.83 11.72 -7.50
C LEU A 37 8.58 12.54 -8.77
N LEU A 38 7.34 12.58 -9.26
CA LEU A 38 7.03 13.24 -10.52
C LEU A 38 7.27 14.76 -10.42
N VAL A 39 6.91 15.39 -9.32
CA VAL A 39 7.17 16.81 -9.06
C VAL A 39 8.67 17.08 -9.00
N ALA A 40 9.46 16.25 -8.32
CA ALA A 40 10.92 16.38 -8.30
C ALA A 40 11.55 16.22 -9.70
N ILE A 41 11.07 15.27 -10.51
CA ILE A 41 11.52 15.08 -11.90
C ILE A 41 11.12 16.27 -12.78
N MET A 42 9.88 16.75 -12.71
CA MET A 42 9.42 17.93 -13.48
C MET A 42 10.26 19.15 -13.14
N GLN A 43 10.53 19.40 -11.85
CA GLN A 43 11.38 20.48 -11.41
C GLN A 43 12.84 20.32 -11.86
N THR A 44 13.35 19.09 -11.87
CA THR A 44 14.69 18.80 -12.41
C THR A 44 14.78 19.10 -13.90
N LYS A 45 13.75 18.74 -14.66
CA LYS A 45 13.67 19.05 -16.09
C LYS A 45 13.63 20.56 -16.31
N TRP A 46 12.80 21.29 -15.58
CA TRP A 46 12.81 22.75 -15.64
C TRP A 46 14.18 23.33 -15.30
N HIS A 47 14.84 22.84 -14.25
CA HIS A 47 16.17 23.34 -13.86
C HIS A 47 17.24 23.11 -14.94
N LYS A 48 17.16 21.98 -15.69
CA LYS A 48 18.13 21.61 -16.72
C LYS A 48 17.84 22.26 -18.08
N THR A 49 16.58 22.36 -18.48
CA THR A 49 16.19 22.83 -19.82
C THR A 49 15.77 24.29 -19.85
N GLY A 50 15.32 24.86 -18.72
CA GLY A 50 14.75 26.20 -18.66
C GLY A 50 13.34 26.33 -19.26
N GLU A 51 12.75 25.24 -19.76
CA GLU A 51 11.47 25.26 -20.45
C GLU A 51 10.31 25.58 -19.49
N GLU A 52 9.57 26.63 -19.79
CA GLU A 52 8.48 27.18 -18.97
C GLU A 52 7.35 26.19 -18.70
N TYR A 53 7.08 25.27 -19.63
CA TYR A 53 6.01 24.28 -19.41
C TYR A 53 6.35 23.31 -18.25
N TRP A 54 7.62 22.98 -18.02
CA TRP A 54 8.01 22.20 -16.87
C TRP A 54 7.81 22.94 -15.55
N LEU A 55 8.04 24.26 -15.53
CA LEU A 55 7.72 25.08 -14.37
C LEU A 55 6.22 25.12 -14.10
N LYS A 56 5.41 25.32 -15.16
CA LYS A 56 3.94 25.31 -15.07
C LYS A 56 3.44 23.96 -14.53
N ALA A 57 3.97 22.84 -15.04
CA ALA A 57 3.66 21.50 -14.55
C ALA A 57 4.05 21.30 -13.08
N THR A 58 5.29 21.66 -12.69
CA THR A 58 5.77 21.56 -11.33
C THR A 58 4.88 22.31 -10.34
N ARG A 59 4.49 23.52 -10.66
CA ARG A 59 3.62 24.35 -9.81
C ARG A 59 2.19 23.80 -9.73
N PHE A 60 1.65 23.34 -10.87
CA PHE A 60 0.29 22.81 -10.92
C PHE A 60 0.18 21.48 -10.14
N PHE A 61 0.99 20.49 -10.51
CA PHE A 61 0.96 19.19 -9.87
C PHE A 61 1.50 19.24 -8.44
N GLY A 62 2.42 20.16 -8.15
CA GLY A 62 2.89 20.41 -6.79
C GLY A 62 1.80 20.92 -5.83
N LYS A 63 0.84 21.74 -6.33
CA LYS A 63 -0.33 22.12 -5.52
C LYS A 63 -1.23 20.92 -5.21
N LEU A 64 -1.47 20.05 -6.20
CA LEU A 64 -2.27 18.84 -6.01
C LEU A 64 -1.58 17.87 -5.04
N PHE A 65 -0.27 17.70 -5.19
CA PHE A 65 0.56 16.96 -4.24
C PHE A 65 0.42 17.50 -2.81
N LEU A 66 0.53 18.82 -2.63
CA LEU A 66 0.41 19.46 -1.32
C LEU A 66 -0.95 19.23 -0.66
N ILE A 67 -2.04 19.38 -1.42
CA ILE A 67 -3.40 19.13 -0.92
C ILE A 67 -3.54 17.66 -0.49
N ASN A 68 -3.10 16.73 -1.34
CA ASN A 68 -3.15 15.31 -1.03
C ASN A 68 -2.28 14.96 0.18
N PHE A 69 -1.07 15.51 0.27
CA PHE A 69 -0.16 15.33 1.40
C PHE A 69 -0.79 15.79 2.71
N ALA A 70 -1.40 16.99 2.74
CA ALA A 70 -2.06 17.50 3.94
C ALA A 70 -3.22 16.60 4.40
N LEU A 71 -4.03 16.11 3.45
CA LEU A 71 -5.08 15.15 3.74
C LEU A 71 -4.51 13.79 4.20
N GLY A 72 -3.41 13.35 3.58
CA GLY A 72 -2.70 12.13 3.96
C GLY A 72 -2.19 12.18 5.40
N VAL A 73 -1.55 13.28 5.80
CA VAL A 73 -1.09 13.50 7.19
C VAL A 73 -2.27 13.49 8.16
N ALA A 74 -3.34 14.23 7.88
CA ALA A 74 -4.51 14.27 8.76
C ALA A 74 -5.13 12.89 8.96
N THR A 75 -5.29 12.12 7.88
CA THR A 75 -5.85 10.76 7.96
C THR A 75 -4.88 9.75 8.57
N GLY A 76 -3.57 9.93 8.39
CA GLY A 76 -2.52 9.12 9.01
C GLY A 76 -2.52 9.25 10.52
N ILE A 77 -2.63 10.47 11.05
CA ILE A 77 -2.75 10.72 12.49
C ILE A 77 -4.00 10.00 13.05
N VAL A 78 -5.14 10.08 12.36
CA VAL A 78 -6.35 9.35 12.78
C VAL A 78 -6.11 7.84 12.77
N GLN A 79 -5.38 7.32 11.77
CA GLN A 79 -5.02 5.90 11.69
C GLN A 79 -4.12 5.46 12.86
N GLU A 80 -3.14 6.25 13.25
CA GLU A 80 -2.28 5.97 14.40
C GLU A 80 -3.06 5.91 15.72
N PHE A 81 -4.01 6.81 15.92
CA PHE A 81 -4.86 6.77 17.11
C PHE A 81 -5.68 5.47 17.25
N GLN A 82 -6.00 4.78 16.14
CA GLN A 82 -6.70 3.49 16.21
C GLN A 82 -5.90 2.43 16.98
N PHE A 83 -4.57 2.44 16.89
CA PHE A 83 -3.72 1.50 17.61
C PHE A 83 -3.79 1.68 19.14
N GLY A 84 -3.94 2.92 19.61
CA GLY A 84 -4.11 3.21 21.04
C GLY A 84 -5.55 3.06 21.56
N MET A 85 -6.52 2.96 20.68
CA MET A 85 -7.96 2.90 20.99
C MET A 85 -8.52 1.49 20.76
N ASN A 86 -9.05 1.25 19.57
CA ASN A 86 -9.76 0.02 19.22
C ASN A 86 -8.85 -1.21 19.12
N TRP A 87 -7.55 -1.00 18.91
CA TRP A 87 -6.54 -2.04 18.71
C TRP A 87 -5.46 -2.04 19.80
N SER A 88 -5.78 -1.54 20.99
CA SER A 88 -4.82 -1.40 22.09
C SER A 88 -4.20 -2.72 22.55
N GLU A 89 -4.96 -3.83 22.58
CA GLU A 89 -4.44 -5.14 22.93
C GLU A 89 -3.44 -5.67 21.90
N TYR A 90 -3.76 -5.47 20.61
CA TYR A 90 -2.84 -5.78 19.53
C TYR A 90 -1.56 -4.93 19.62
N SER A 91 -1.70 -3.63 19.85
CA SER A 91 -0.55 -2.73 20.03
C SER A 91 0.30 -3.09 21.24
N ARG A 92 -0.32 -3.61 22.33
CA ARG A 92 0.40 -4.14 23.47
C ARG A 92 1.20 -5.40 23.12
N PHE A 93 0.63 -6.27 22.29
CA PHE A 93 1.27 -7.49 21.84
C PHE A 93 2.50 -7.23 20.96
N VAL A 94 2.40 -6.32 19.98
CA VAL A 94 3.45 -6.05 18.97
C VAL A 94 4.25 -4.78 19.23
N GLY A 95 4.00 -4.09 20.35
CA GLY A 95 4.52 -2.73 20.58
C GLY A 95 6.03 -2.60 20.51
N ASP A 96 6.77 -3.62 20.91
CA ASP A 96 8.23 -3.62 20.83
C ASP A 96 8.73 -3.68 19.36
N ILE A 97 8.03 -4.43 18.53
CA ILE A 97 8.40 -4.62 17.13
C ILE A 97 7.98 -3.41 16.28
N PHE A 98 6.76 -2.89 16.50
CA PHE A 98 6.23 -1.76 15.73
C PHE A 98 6.79 -0.43 16.19
N GLY A 99 7.13 -0.31 17.47
CA GLY A 99 7.58 0.94 18.06
C GLY A 99 8.83 1.50 17.40
N ALA A 100 9.81 0.66 17.08
CA ALA A 100 11.05 1.09 16.46
C ALA A 100 10.87 1.63 15.03
N PRO A 101 10.21 0.92 14.09
CA PRO A 101 9.89 1.46 12.77
C PRO A 101 9.03 2.74 12.82
N LEU A 102 7.99 2.78 13.65
CA LEU A 102 7.13 3.96 13.80
C LEU A 102 7.88 5.16 14.37
N ALA A 103 8.79 4.94 15.33
CA ALA A 103 9.65 6.00 15.84
C ALA A 103 10.60 6.54 14.76
N CYS A 104 11.21 5.67 13.96
CA CYS A 104 12.03 6.08 12.82
C CYS A 104 11.23 6.85 11.77
N GLU A 105 10.01 6.41 11.51
CA GLU A 105 9.08 7.11 10.61
C GLU A 105 8.82 8.53 11.10
N ALA A 106 8.38 8.70 12.34
CA ALA A 106 8.05 10.01 12.89
C ALA A 106 9.26 10.94 13.01
N LEU A 107 10.39 10.44 13.57
CA LEU A 107 11.55 11.26 13.88
C LEU A 107 12.45 11.56 12.68
N ILE A 108 12.51 10.68 11.70
CA ILE A 108 13.39 10.83 10.54
C ILE A 108 12.58 11.25 9.32
N SER A 109 11.64 10.41 8.90
CA SER A 109 10.94 10.59 7.62
C SER A 109 9.96 11.76 7.67
N PHE A 110 9.02 11.75 8.61
CA PHE A 110 8.01 12.81 8.71
C PHE A 110 8.62 14.18 9.05
N PHE A 111 9.66 14.22 9.91
CA PHE A 111 10.38 15.45 10.17
C PHE A 111 11.07 15.99 8.91
N MET A 112 11.70 15.12 8.13
CA MET A 112 12.30 15.47 6.84
C MET A 112 11.25 15.96 5.84
N GLU A 113 10.14 15.23 5.70
CA GLU A 113 9.02 15.60 4.82
C GLU A 113 8.49 16.99 5.16
N SER A 114 8.07 17.20 6.40
CA SER A 114 7.45 18.46 6.83
C SER A 114 8.39 19.64 6.70
N THR A 115 9.65 19.49 7.09
CA THR A 115 10.68 20.55 7.01
C THR A 115 10.95 20.94 5.55
N PHE A 116 11.27 19.96 4.71
CA PHE A 116 11.65 20.27 3.33
C PHE A 116 10.45 20.60 2.44
N LEU A 117 9.26 20.10 2.75
CA LEU A 117 8.03 20.52 2.09
C LEU A 117 7.72 21.99 2.42
N GLY A 118 7.85 22.39 3.69
CA GLY A 118 7.73 23.79 4.09
C GLY A 118 8.72 24.69 3.36
N LEU A 119 9.99 24.30 3.31
CA LEU A 119 11.02 25.04 2.56
C LEU A 119 10.72 25.07 1.05
N TRP A 120 10.18 24.00 0.48
CA TRP A 120 9.80 23.95 -0.91
C TRP A 120 8.61 24.89 -1.23
N ILE A 121 7.59 24.91 -0.36
CA ILE A 121 6.41 25.78 -0.55
C ILE A 121 6.77 27.25 -0.44
N PHE A 122 7.47 27.65 0.61
CA PHE A 122 7.77 29.03 0.91
C PHE A 122 9.09 29.52 0.30
N GLY A 123 9.85 28.63 -0.33
CA GLY A 123 11.16 28.90 -0.92
C GLY A 123 11.13 29.48 -2.34
N TRP A 124 9.97 29.52 -3.01
CA TRP A 124 9.86 30.09 -4.34
C TRP A 124 10.28 31.56 -4.34
N GLY A 125 11.28 31.88 -5.17
CA GLY A 125 11.87 33.23 -5.25
C GLY A 125 12.76 33.65 -4.06
N ARG A 126 12.88 32.80 -3.02
CA ARG A 126 13.74 33.04 -1.85
C ARG A 126 14.97 32.16 -1.82
N LEU A 127 14.82 30.88 -2.18
CA LEU A 127 15.93 29.95 -2.28
C LEU A 127 16.56 29.98 -3.67
N SER A 128 17.84 29.64 -3.77
CA SER A 128 18.47 29.40 -5.05
C SER A 128 17.77 28.23 -5.76
N LYS A 129 17.77 28.24 -7.11
CA LYS A 129 17.13 27.16 -7.91
C LYS A 129 17.63 25.76 -7.52
N LYS A 130 18.93 25.63 -7.19
CA LYS A 130 19.52 24.34 -6.75
C LYS A 130 19.01 23.94 -5.36
N ALA A 131 19.04 24.83 -4.38
CA ALA A 131 18.56 24.56 -3.03
C ALA A 131 17.07 24.20 -3.03
N HIS A 132 16.25 24.92 -3.82
CA HIS A 132 14.84 24.64 -3.96
C HIS A 132 14.56 23.26 -4.61
N LEU A 133 15.34 22.87 -5.62
CA LEU A 133 15.29 21.53 -6.21
C LEU A 133 15.72 20.45 -5.21
N THR A 134 16.76 20.71 -4.41
CA THR A 134 17.19 19.78 -3.34
C THR A 134 16.07 19.55 -2.33
N CYS A 135 15.30 20.56 -1.96
CA CYS A 135 14.16 20.39 -1.07
C CYS A 135 13.11 19.42 -1.69
N ALA A 136 12.80 19.53 -2.99
CA ALA A 136 11.87 18.60 -3.65
C ALA A 136 12.37 17.14 -3.59
N TRP A 137 13.67 16.91 -3.82
CA TRP A 137 14.25 15.56 -3.73
C TRP A 137 14.31 15.04 -2.28
N LEU A 138 14.53 15.90 -1.30
CA LEU A 138 14.50 15.50 0.10
C LEU A 138 13.08 15.17 0.58
N VAL A 139 12.06 15.87 0.10
CA VAL A 139 10.66 15.46 0.30
C VAL A 139 10.40 14.08 -0.30
N PHE A 140 10.86 13.82 -1.53
CA PHE A 140 10.74 12.50 -2.14
C PHE A 140 11.42 11.41 -1.30
N VAL A 141 12.64 11.65 -0.82
CA VAL A 141 13.35 10.69 0.05
C VAL A 141 12.58 10.46 1.34
N GLY A 142 12.07 11.53 1.99
CA GLY A 142 11.25 11.43 3.21
C GLY A 142 10.03 10.54 2.99
N VAL A 143 9.21 10.86 2.00
CA VAL A 143 8.00 10.10 1.65
C VAL A 143 8.29 8.61 1.41
N ASN A 144 9.38 8.31 0.71
CA ASN A 144 9.73 6.92 0.42
C ASN A 144 10.30 6.18 1.62
N THR A 145 11.09 6.84 2.47
CA THR A 145 11.57 6.24 3.72
C THR A 145 10.43 6.06 4.74
N SER A 146 9.45 6.97 4.79
CA SER A 146 8.23 6.81 5.58
C SER A 146 7.49 5.53 5.17
N ALA A 147 7.23 5.35 3.88
CA ALA A 147 6.61 4.14 3.35
C ALA A 147 7.41 2.87 3.70
N LEU A 148 8.76 2.92 3.68
CA LEU A 148 9.61 1.80 4.03
C LEU A 148 9.41 1.36 5.50
N TRP A 149 9.35 2.30 6.44
CA TRP A 149 9.17 2.00 7.85
C TRP A 149 7.81 1.35 8.13
N ILE A 150 6.73 1.91 7.57
CA ILE A 150 5.38 1.38 7.76
C ILE A 150 5.23 0.00 7.13
N ILE A 151 5.76 -0.21 5.92
CA ILE A 151 5.72 -1.53 5.27
C ILE A 151 6.62 -2.52 6.03
N GLY A 152 7.71 -2.06 6.65
CA GLY A 152 8.55 -2.88 7.54
C GLY A 152 7.75 -3.47 8.70
N ALA A 153 7.02 -2.62 9.41
CA ALA A 153 6.12 -3.06 10.47
C ALA A 153 5.01 -4.00 9.94
N ASN A 154 4.40 -3.67 8.80
CA ASN A 154 3.37 -4.50 8.17
C ASN A 154 3.91 -5.87 7.72
N SER A 155 5.10 -5.92 7.14
CA SER A 155 5.70 -7.15 6.63
C SER A 155 5.98 -8.17 7.74
N TRP A 156 6.29 -7.71 8.94
CA TRP A 156 6.45 -8.59 10.09
C TRP A 156 5.16 -9.36 10.41
N MET A 157 3.99 -8.74 10.29
CA MET A 157 2.71 -9.44 10.47
C MET A 157 2.48 -10.55 9.44
N GLN A 158 3.04 -10.43 8.25
CA GLN A 158 2.89 -11.41 7.18
C GLN A 158 3.92 -12.55 7.31
N HIS A 159 5.11 -12.23 7.77
CA HIS A 159 6.23 -13.14 7.94
C HIS A 159 7.03 -12.72 9.18
N PRO A 160 6.66 -13.20 10.38
CA PRO A 160 7.33 -12.85 11.63
C PRO A 160 8.78 -13.34 11.66
N VAL A 161 9.73 -12.42 11.82
CA VAL A 161 11.17 -12.68 11.92
C VAL A 161 11.79 -11.74 12.95
N GLY A 162 12.89 -12.16 13.59
CA GLY A 162 13.68 -11.32 14.47
C GLY A 162 12.98 -10.94 15.78
N ALA A 163 12.00 -11.71 16.19
CA ALA A 163 11.29 -11.52 17.45
C ALA A 163 10.90 -12.85 18.07
N THR A 164 10.91 -12.91 19.40
CA THR A 164 10.49 -14.04 20.19
C THR A 164 9.24 -13.69 20.99
N PHE A 165 8.38 -14.70 21.23
CA PHE A 165 7.23 -14.55 22.11
C PHE A 165 7.67 -14.78 23.56
N ASP A 166 7.41 -13.80 24.41
CA ASP A 166 7.61 -13.89 25.86
C ASP A 166 6.30 -14.36 26.53
N PRO A 167 6.25 -15.59 27.06
CA PRO A 167 5.07 -16.12 27.70
C PRO A 167 4.74 -15.44 29.03
N GLU A 168 5.73 -14.82 29.73
CA GLU A 168 5.51 -14.16 31.02
C GLU A 168 4.75 -12.83 30.82
N THR A 169 5.13 -12.05 29.82
CA THR A 169 4.48 -10.76 29.51
C THR A 169 3.34 -10.89 28.49
N GLY A 170 3.25 -12.01 27.77
CA GLY A 170 2.30 -12.22 26.68
C GLY A 170 2.56 -11.33 25.46
N ARG A 171 3.82 -10.91 25.24
CA ARG A 171 4.21 -9.98 24.19
C ARG A 171 5.22 -10.60 23.22
N ALA A 172 5.21 -10.13 22.00
CA ALA A 172 6.30 -10.36 21.07
C ALA A 172 7.39 -9.31 21.31
N GLN A 173 8.62 -9.76 21.53
CA GLN A 173 9.77 -8.92 21.81
C GLN A 173 10.79 -9.01 20.69
N LEU A 174 11.36 -7.90 20.32
CA LEU A 174 12.44 -7.83 19.32
C LEU A 174 13.72 -8.47 19.90
N ASP A 175 14.40 -9.29 19.09
CA ASP A 175 15.68 -9.90 19.47
C ASP A 175 16.83 -8.86 19.42
N GLY A 176 16.61 -7.72 20.06
CA GLY A 176 17.52 -6.61 20.10
C GLY A 176 17.79 -5.99 18.73
N LEU A 177 18.98 -5.43 18.53
CA LEU A 177 19.39 -4.79 17.28
C LEU A 177 19.44 -5.78 16.09
N SER A 178 19.80 -7.04 16.37
CA SER A 178 19.80 -8.10 15.34
C SER A 178 18.39 -8.36 14.82
N GLY A 179 17.40 -8.44 15.71
CA GLY A 179 16.00 -8.62 15.33
C GLY A 179 15.47 -7.44 14.51
N PHE A 180 15.82 -6.22 14.89
CA PHE A 180 15.46 -5.04 14.10
C PHE A 180 15.97 -5.11 12.65
N PHE A 181 17.23 -5.50 12.45
CA PHE A 181 17.76 -5.67 11.10
C PHE A 181 17.11 -6.84 10.36
N GLN A 182 16.73 -7.92 11.04
CA GLN A 182 15.98 -9.02 10.41
C GLN A 182 14.61 -8.54 9.91
N VAL A 183 13.91 -7.69 10.65
CA VAL A 183 12.65 -7.06 10.18
C VAL A 183 12.89 -6.23 8.93
N LEU A 184 13.96 -5.43 8.87
CA LEU A 184 14.30 -4.62 7.70
C LEU A 184 14.80 -5.44 6.50
N LEU A 185 15.35 -6.61 6.73
CA LEU A 185 15.81 -7.53 5.67
C LEU A 185 14.75 -8.55 5.28
N ASN A 186 13.55 -8.47 5.86
CA ASN A 186 12.43 -9.35 5.55
C ASN A 186 12.11 -9.33 4.03
N PRO A 187 12.11 -10.47 3.34
CA PRO A 187 11.82 -10.50 1.90
C PRO A 187 10.43 -9.98 1.56
N VAL A 188 9.44 -10.17 2.45
CA VAL A 188 8.09 -9.62 2.29
C VAL A 188 8.10 -8.10 2.29
N LEU A 189 8.94 -7.45 3.12
CA LEU A 189 9.11 -6.00 3.10
C LEU A 189 9.51 -5.51 1.71
N TRP A 190 10.58 -6.07 1.16
CA TRP A 190 11.12 -5.58 -0.11
C TRP A 190 10.21 -5.86 -1.31
N ALA A 191 9.53 -7.01 -1.31
CA ALA A 191 8.52 -7.30 -2.33
C ALA A 191 7.33 -6.33 -2.24
N ALA A 192 6.77 -6.12 -1.05
CA ALA A 192 5.67 -5.20 -0.85
C ALA A 192 6.07 -3.75 -1.14
N TYR A 193 7.24 -3.31 -0.68
CA TYR A 193 7.74 -1.95 -0.90
C TYR A 193 7.94 -1.65 -2.39
N THR A 194 8.61 -2.53 -3.12
CA THR A 194 8.81 -2.33 -4.56
C THR A 194 7.49 -2.36 -5.33
N HIS A 195 6.54 -3.21 -4.92
CA HIS A 195 5.20 -3.23 -5.51
C HIS A 195 4.43 -1.94 -5.24
N VAL A 196 4.45 -1.42 -4.02
CA VAL A 196 3.83 -0.12 -3.66
C VAL A 196 4.44 1.02 -4.46
N LEU A 197 5.76 1.06 -4.66
CA LEU A 197 6.40 2.10 -5.47
C LEU A 197 5.94 2.06 -6.92
N THR A 198 5.95 0.89 -7.53
CA THR A 198 5.60 0.74 -8.95
C THR A 198 4.13 1.00 -9.22
N THR A 199 3.23 0.57 -8.34
CA THR A 199 1.79 0.90 -8.40
C THR A 199 1.53 2.39 -8.19
N SER A 200 2.30 3.04 -7.32
CA SER A 200 2.24 4.49 -7.14
C SER A 200 2.65 5.24 -8.41
N TRP A 201 3.67 4.76 -9.12
CA TRP A 201 4.07 5.36 -10.41
C TRP A 201 3.01 5.14 -11.50
N LEU A 202 2.40 3.96 -11.57
CA LEU A 202 1.28 3.69 -12.46
C LEU A 202 0.12 4.65 -12.19
N LEU A 203 -0.26 4.80 -10.93
CA LEU A 203 -1.34 5.68 -10.49
C LEU A 203 -1.09 7.14 -10.90
N VAL A 204 0.06 7.70 -10.51
CA VAL A 204 0.34 9.12 -10.78
C VAL A 204 0.69 9.38 -12.23
N GLY A 205 1.29 8.42 -12.93
CA GLY A 205 1.50 8.49 -14.38
C GLY A 205 0.18 8.60 -15.12
N THR A 206 -0.81 7.76 -14.75
CA THR A 206 -2.18 7.80 -15.28
C THR A 206 -2.86 9.13 -14.97
N PHE A 207 -2.74 9.61 -13.73
CA PHE A 207 -3.31 10.88 -13.30
C PHE A 207 -2.73 12.07 -14.05
N VAL A 208 -1.39 12.16 -14.16
CA VAL A 208 -0.72 13.24 -14.90
C VAL A 208 -1.07 13.20 -16.37
N ALA A 209 -1.08 12.01 -16.99
CA ALA A 209 -1.47 11.85 -18.39
C ALA A 209 -2.93 12.27 -18.62
N GLY A 210 -3.85 11.80 -17.78
CA GLY A 210 -5.27 12.12 -17.88
C GLY A 210 -5.55 13.62 -17.77
N ILE A 211 -5.00 14.29 -16.76
CA ILE A 211 -5.13 15.73 -16.57
C ILE A 211 -4.53 16.51 -17.74
N ALA A 212 -3.34 16.13 -18.19
CA ALA A 212 -2.68 16.82 -19.30
C ALA A 212 -3.43 16.62 -20.62
N ILE A 213 -3.96 15.43 -20.91
CA ILE A 213 -4.79 15.16 -22.07
C ILE A 213 -6.09 15.97 -22.01
N TRP A 214 -6.73 16.03 -20.85
CA TRP A 214 -7.95 16.81 -20.65
C TRP A 214 -7.70 18.31 -20.96
N TRP A 215 -6.62 18.88 -20.43
CA TRP A 215 -6.24 20.27 -20.72
C TRP A 215 -5.86 20.45 -22.20
N MET A 216 -5.17 19.49 -22.80
CA MET A 216 -4.81 19.53 -24.23
C MET A 216 -6.05 19.63 -25.12
N VAL A 217 -7.05 18.77 -24.87
CA VAL A 217 -8.32 18.79 -25.62
C VAL A 217 -9.08 20.10 -25.39
N ARG A 218 -9.16 20.54 -24.13
CA ARG A 218 -9.83 21.78 -23.77
C ARG A 218 -9.19 23.01 -24.45
N SER A 219 -7.87 23.11 -24.42
CA SER A 219 -7.14 24.23 -25.08
C SER A 219 -7.33 24.19 -26.60
N ALA A 220 -7.27 23.03 -27.23
CA ALA A 220 -7.52 22.86 -28.65
C ALA A 220 -8.93 23.30 -29.05
N ASN A 221 -9.95 22.87 -28.30
CA ASN A 221 -11.35 23.25 -28.53
C ASN A 221 -11.61 24.77 -28.31
N ALA A 222 -10.77 25.39 -27.48
CA ALA A 222 -10.84 26.88 -27.28
C ALA A 222 -10.03 27.67 -28.31
N GLY A 223 -9.46 27.03 -29.33
CA GLY A 223 -8.61 27.69 -30.35
C GLY A 223 -7.18 27.97 -29.89
N ALA A 224 -6.77 27.47 -28.70
CA ALA A 224 -5.42 27.64 -28.16
C ALA A 224 -4.52 26.44 -28.53
N GLU A 225 -4.40 26.14 -29.82
CA GLU A 225 -3.67 24.96 -30.31
C GLU A 225 -2.19 24.96 -29.93
N THR A 226 -1.57 26.14 -29.86
CA THR A 226 -0.17 26.27 -29.42
C THR A 226 0.00 25.83 -27.97
N GLU A 227 -0.91 26.20 -27.06
CA GLU A 227 -0.88 25.77 -25.68
C GLU A 227 -1.07 24.25 -25.58
N ALA A 228 -2.00 23.70 -26.33
CA ALA A 228 -2.25 22.25 -26.36
C ALA A 228 -1.00 21.48 -26.80
N ARG A 229 -0.33 21.95 -27.87
CA ARG A 229 0.84 21.29 -28.46
C ARG A 229 2.11 21.47 -27.63
N ASP A 230 2.39 22.71 -27.19
CA ASP A 230 3.71 23.05 -26.66
C ASP A 230 3.79 22.95 -25.14
N ILE A 231 2.65 22.95 -24.43
CA ILE A 231 2.59 22.80 -22.99
C ILE A 231 2.05 21.43 -22.58
N TRP A 232 0.80 21.10 -22.98
CA TRP A 232 0.14 19.94 -22.42
C TRP A 232 0.56 18.62 -23.07
N ARG A 233 0.87 18.59 -24.36
CA ARG A 233 1.32 17.39 -25.06
C ARG A 233 2.62 16.78 -24.49
N PRO A 234 3.70 17.55 -24.21
CA PRO A 234 4.90 16.98 -23.59
C PRO A 234 4.65 16.47 -22.16
N ILE A 235 3.77 17.12 -21.40
CA ILE A 235 3.39 16.65 -20.05
C ILE A 235 2.57 15.35 -20.15
N ALA A 236 1.63 15.25 -21.09
CA ALA A 236 0.87 14.04 -21.34
C ALA A 236 1.78 12.85 -21.71
N ARG A 237 2.74 13.08 -22.62
CA ARG A 237 3.75 12.07 -22.99
C ARG A 237 4.57 11.61 -21.79
N PHE A 238 5.01 12.54 -20.95
CA PHE A 238 5.73 12.20 -19.72
C PHE A 238 4.88 11.33 -18.80
N GLY A 239 3.63 11.70 -18.53
CA GLY A 239 2.70 10.91 -17.74
C GLY A 239 2.46 9.51 -18.32
N MET A 240 2.25 9.40 -19.66
CA MET A 240 2.07 8.11 -20.33
C MET A 240 3.31 7.20 -20.22
N VAL A 241 4.51 7.74 -20.34
CA VAL A 241 5.75 6.96 -20.17
C VAL A 241 5.83 6.41 -18.75
N VAL A 242 5.57 7.25 -17.73
CA VAL A 242 5.56 6.82 -16.33
C VAL A 242 4.49 5.75 -16.09
N MET A 243 3.29 5.94 -16.65
CA MET A 243 2.18 4.97 -16.56
C MET A 243 2.59 3.61 -17.15
N ILE A 244 3.17 3.59 -18.35
CA ILE A 244 3.57 2.33 -19.01
C ILE A 244 4.67 1.64 -18.22
N VAL A 245 5.71 2.36 -17.83
CA VAL A 245 6.83 1.81 -17.04
C VAL A 245 6.32 1.31 -15.69
N GLY A 246 5.53 2.11 -14.98
CA GLY A 246 4.90 1.74 -13.73
C GLY A 246 4.03 0.48 -13.87
N GLY A 247 3.22 0.39 -14.92
CA GLY A 247 2.35 -0.76 -15.18
C GLY A 247 3.12 -2.06 -15.43
N LEU A 248 4.16 -2.01 -16.26
CA LEU A 248 5.02 -3.17 -16.52
C LEU A 248 5.73 -3.65 -15.25
N LEU A 249 6.29 -2.73 -14.49
CA LEU A 249 6.96 -3.05 -13.23
C LEU A 249 5.96 -3.55 -12.16
N THR A 250 4.75 -3.00 -12.12
CA THR A 250 3.67 -3.47 -11.23
C THR A 250 3.31 -4.94 -11.49
N ALA A 251 3.23 -5.34 -12.76
CA ALA A 251 2.95 -6.74 -13.10
C ALA A 251 4.05 -7.67 -12.58
N VAL A 252 5.32 -7.30 -12.75
CA VAL A 252 6.46 -8.09 -12.28
C VAL A 252 6.53 -8.15 -10.75
N THR A 253 6.45 -7.01 -10.08
CA THR A 253 6.54 -6.93 -8.61
C THR A 253 5.32 -7.55 -7.94
N GLY A 254 4.13 -7.43 -8.53
CA GLY A 254 2.92 -8.08 -8.06
C GLY A 254 2.98 -9.60 -8.14
N HIS A 255 3.55 -10.13 -9.21
CA HIS A 255 3.79 -11.57 -9.33
C HIS A 255 4.74 -12.09 -8.25
N ILE A 256 5.87 -11.40 -8.00
CA ILE A 256 6.82 -11.76 -6.94
C ILE A 256 6.13 -11.71 -5.56
N GLN A 257 5.36 -10.66 -5.30
CA GLN A 257 4.63 -10.53 -4.03
C GLN A 257 3.57 -11.62 -3.89
N GLY A 258 2.83 -11.94 -4.94
CA GLY A 258 1.84 -13.02 -4.96
C GLY A 258 2.44 -14.38 -4.59
N GLN A 259 3.63 -14.70 -5.10
CA GLN A 259 4.35 -15.93 -4.74
C GLN A 259 4.73 -15.97 -3.26
N LEU A 260 5.24 -14.86 -2.72
CA LEU A 260 5.58 -14.79 -1.29
C LEU A 260 4.35 -14.93 -0.40
N VAL A 261 3.24 -14.25 -0.74
CA VAL A 261 1.99 -14.38 0.04
C VAL A 261 1.45 -15.80 -0.04
N ALA A 262 1.46 -16.44 -1.22
CA ALA A 262 1.01 -17.82 -1.37
C ALA A 262 1.87 -18.81 -0.55
N LYS A 263 3.18 -18.53 -0.41
CA LYS A 263 4.11 -19.34 0.38
C LYS A 263 3.95 -19.14 1.88
N ASP A 264 3.93 -17.87 2.34
CA ASP A 264 4.01 -17.52 3.75
C ASP A 264 2.63 -17.43 4.41
N GLN A 265 1.58 -17.17 3.61
CA GLN A 265 0.19 -17.00 4.04
C GLN A 265 -0.80 -17.77 3.13
N PRO A 266 -0.64 -19.10 2.96
CA PRO A 266 -1.43 -19.86 2.00
C PRO A 266 -2.93 -19.79 2.27
N ALA A 267 -3.36 -19.82 3.53
CA ALA A 267 -4.78 -19.72 3.91
C ALA A 267 -5.37 -18.35 3.55
N LYS A 268 -4.60 -17.27 3.76
CA LYS A 268 -5.01 -15.92 3.37
C LYS A 268 -5.20 -15.80 1.86
N MET A 269 -4.27 -16.38 1.10
CA MET A 269 -4.34 -16.35 -0.37
C MET A 269 -5.49 -17.20 -0.89
N ALA A 270 -5.68 -18.41 -0.35
CA ALA A 270 -6.83 -19.26 -0.68
C ALA A 270 -8.17 -18.58 -0.35
N ALA A 271 -8.24 -17.86 0.77
CA ALA A 271 -9.44 -17.10 1.14
C ALA A 271 -9.70 -15.92 0.18
N ALA A 272 -8.65 -15.18 -0.22
CA ALA A 272 -8.76 -14.08 -1.17
C ALA A 272 -9.29 -14.54 -2.55
N GLU A 273 -8.87 -15.73 -2.98
CA GLU A 273 -9.32 -16.36 -4.24
C GLU A 273 -10.62 -17.16 -4.09
N ALA A 274 -11.23 -17.16 -2.90
CA ALA A 274 -12.37 -18.02 -2.56
C ALA A 274 -12.14 -19.50 -2.96
N LEU A 275 -10.88 -19.97 -2.85
CA LEU A 275 -10.50 -21.35 -3.16
C LEU A 275 -10.86 -22.25 -1.98
N CYS A 276 -12.09 -22.76 -1.98
CA CYS A 276 -12.64 -23.58 -0.91
C CYS A 276 -12.07 -24.98 -0.89
N GLU A 277 -11.99 -25.61 -2.05
CA GLU A 277 -11.52 -26.98 -2.22
C GLU A 277 -10.18 -26.99 -2.96
N THR A 278 -9.35 -27.95 -2.59
CA THR A 278 -8.06 -28.17 -3.27
C THR A 278 -8.35 -28.77 -4.67
N PRO A 279 -7.86 -28.16 -5.76
CA PRO A 279 -8.03 -28.72 -7.11
C PRO A 279 -7.44 -30.11 -7.25
N ASN A 280 -8.00 -30.92 -8.12
CA ASN A 280 -7.48 -32.25 -8.41
C ASN A 280 -6.06 -32.19 -9.02
N ALA A 281 -5.33 -33.28 -8.93
CA ALA A 281 -4.01 -33.38 -9.52
C ALA A 281 -4.04 -33.12 -11.03
N GLY A 282 -3.25 -32.14 -11.49
CA GLY A 282 -3.22 -31.70 -12.88
C GLY A 282 -4.22 -30.61 -13.26
N GLU A 283 -5.15 -30.27 -12.37
CA GLU A 283 -6.04 -29.11 -12.50
C GLU A 283 -5.39 -27.91 -11.83
N GLY A 284 -5.35 -26.79 -12.55
CA GLY A 284 -4.85 -25.53 -11.99
C GLY A 284 -5.94 -24.76 -11.25
N ALA A 285 -5.59 -24.22 -10.10
CA ALA A 285 -6.51 -23.37 -9.34
C ALA A 285 -6.87 -22.11 -10.13
N PRO A 286 -8.15 -21.75 -10.21
CA PRO A 286 -8.59 -20.55 -10.91
C PRO A 286 -8.25 -19.28 -10.09
N PHE A 287 -8.06 -18.18 -10.80
CA PHE A 287 -8.09 -16.84 -10.25
C PHE A 287 -9.52 -16.33 -10.25
N THR A 288 -10.02 -15.91 -9.09
CA THR A 288 -11.38 -15.39 -8.93
C THR A 288 -11.40 -13.87 -9.05
N ILE A 289 -12.12 -13.33 -10.03
CA ILE A 289 -12.17 -11.87 -10.28
C ILE A 289 -12.94 -11.17 -9.16
N ALA A 290 -14.05 -11.74 -8.71
CA ALA A 290 -14.82 -11.25 -7.57
C ALA A 290 -15.57 -12.38 -6.88
N ALA A 291 -15.70 -12.26 -5.56
CA ALA A 291 -16.46 -13.19 -4.74
C ALA A 291 -17.31 -12.42 -3.72
N PHE A 292 -18.54 -12.85 -3.52
CA PHE A 292 -19.50 -12.23 -2.62
C PHE A 292 -20.19 -13.29 -1.78
N GLY A 293 -20.40 -13.00 -0.50
CA GLY A 293 -21.14 -13.86 0.41
C GLY A 293 -21.61 -13.09 1.65
N PRO A 294 -22.51 -13.67 2.45
CA PRO A 294 -22.86 -13.15 3.77
C PRO A 294 -21.64 -13.07 4.67
N LEU A 295 -21.68 -12.22 5.70
CA LEU A 295 -20.53 -12.04 6.64
C LEU A 295 -20.24 -13.28 7.48
N ASP A 296 -21.24 -14.15 7.67
CA ASP A 296 -21.19 -15.45 8.34
C ASP A 296 -21.15 -16.63 7.37
N ALA A 297 -20.88 -16.36 6.08
CA ALA A 297 -20.86 -17.37 5.04
C ALA A 297 -19.79 -18.42 5.28
N THR A 298 -20.19 -19.68 5.11
CA THR A 298 -19.22 -20.73 4.86
C THR A 298 -18.69 -20.63 3.44
N CYS A 299 -17.59 -21.30 3.16
CA CYS A 299 -16.98 -21.27 1.82
C CYS A 299 -17.96 -21.74 0.71
N LYS A 300 -18.96 -22.54 1.07
CA LYS A 300 -19.99 -23.04 0.14
C LYS A 300 -21.04 -22.00 -0.24
N ASP A 301 -21.19 -20.96 0.57
CA ASP A 301 -22.19 -19.91 0.39
C ASP A 301 -21.66 -18.72 -0.43
N ILE A 302 -20.40 -18.81 -0.88
CA ILE A 302 -19.74 -17.75 -1.64
C ILE A 302 -20.11 -17.86 -3.12
N THR A 303 -20.65 -16.78 -3.65
CA THR A 303 -20.88 -16.63 -5.10
C THR A 303 -19.64 -16.04 -5.76
N LYS A 304 -19.05 -16.76 -6.69
CA LYS A 304 -17.89 -16.33 -7.46
C LYS A 304 -18.33 -15.75 -8.80
N ILE A 305 -17.72 -14.65 -9.21
CA ILE A 305 -17.96 -13.99 -10.50
C ILE A 305 -16.66 -13.96 -11.29
N GLY A 306 -16.64 -14.65 -12.41
CA GLY A 306 -15.50 -14.71 -13.33
C GLY A 306 -14.31 -15.45 -12.72
N GLU A 307 -14.11 -16.67 -13.13
CA GLU A 307 -12.95 -17.49 -12.79
C GLU A 307 -12.07 -17.68 -14.01
N VAL A 308 -10.76 -17.44 -13.88
CA VAL A 308 -9.78 -17.68 -14.96
C VAL A 308 -8.96 -18.92 -14.59
N PRO A 309 -9.15 -20.05 -15.30
CA PRO A 309 -8.52 -21.31 -14.93
C PRO A 309 -7.00 -21.25 -14.90
N GLY A 310 -6.39 -21.85 -13.87
CA GLY A 310 -4.95 -22.01 -13.73
C GLY A 310 -4.16 -20.75 -13.38
N VAL A 311 -4.77 -19.55 -13.39
CA VAL A 311 -4.04 -18.30 -13.17
C VAL A 311 -3.58 -18.16 -11.72
N TYR A 312 -4.37 -18.60 -10.74
CA TYR A 312 -3.88 -18.61 -9.35
C TYR A 312 -2.72 -19.61 -9.17
N SER A 313 -2.82 -20.81 -9.74
CA SER A 313 -1.69 -21.75 -9.74
C SER A 313 -0.43 -21.14 -10.37
N PHE A 314 -0.58 -20.47 -11.52
CA PHE A 314 0.54 -19.79 -12.17
C PHE A 314 1.14 -18.68 -11.29
N MET A 315 0.31 -17.86 -10.68
CA MET A 315 0.75 -16.79 -9.78
C MET A 315 1.52 -17.35 -8.57
N ALA A 316 1.04 -18.44 -7.98
CA ALA A 316 1.65 -19.04 -6.79
C ALA A 316 2.90 -19.87 -7.08
N THR A 317 2.97 -20.56 -8.24
CA THR A 317 3.94 -21.63 -8.48
C THR A 317 4.72 -21.52 -9.80
N ASN A 318 4.46 -20.50 -10.63
CA ASN A 318 4.96 -20.38 -12.01
C ASN A 318 4.49 -21.50 -12.96
N SER A 319 3.44 -22.24 -12.60
CA SER A 319 2.86 -23.31 -13.42
C SER A 319 1.34 -23.23 -13.41
N PHE A 320 0.71 -23.27 -14.56
CA PHE A 320 -0.75 -23.24 -14.67
C PHE A 320 -1.46 -24.45 -14.02
N THR A 321 -0.73 -25.53 -13.78
CA THR A 321 -1.19 -26.76 -13.12
C THR A 321 -0.47 -27.02 -11.80
N GLY A 322 0.27 -26.02 -11.29
CA GLY A 322 0.98 -26.12 -10.01
C GLY A 322 0.01 -26.35 -8.87
N LYS A 323 0.36 -27.23 -7.94
CA LYS A 323 -0.47 -27.55 -6.79
C LYS A 323 -0.56 -26.37 -5.83
N VAL A 324 -1.76 -25.92 -5.55
CA VAL A 324 -2.12 -25.02 -4.46
C VAL A 324 -3.20 -25.65 -3.62
N GLU A 325 -3.22 -25.37 -2.31
CA GLU A 325 -4.16 -25.99 -1.40
C GLU A 325 -5.33 -25.06 -1.14
N GLY A 326 -6.54 -25.61 -1.13
CA GLY A 326 -7.76 -24.92 -0.75
C GLY A 326 -7.92 -24.79 0.76
N LEU A 327 -8.89 -24.00 1.19
CA LEU A 327 -9.18 -23.77 2.61
C LEU A 327 -9.53 -25.05 3.37
N ASP A 328 -10.18 -26.02 2.74
CA ASP A 328 -10.49 -27.34 3.28
C ASP A 328 -9.23 -28.06 3.78
N THR A 329 -8.25 -28.21 2.90
CA THR A 329 -6.98 -28.87 3.19
C THR A 329 -6.14 -28.09 4.19
N LEU A 330 -6.08 -26.76 4.04
CA LEU A 330 -5.34 -25.88 4.94
C LEU A 330 -5.93 -25.88 6.35
N ASN A 331 -7.25 -25.92 6.47
CA ASN A 331 -7.92 -26.02 7.76
C ASN A 331 -7.70 -27.38 8.44
N GLN A 332 -7.66 -28.47 7.66
CA GLN A 332 -7.27 -29.79 8.23
C GLN A 332 -5.83 -29.79 8.74
N LYS A 333 -4.90 -29.12 8.05
CA LYS A 333 -3.49 -29.07 8.44
C LYS A 333 -3.23 -28.20 9.67
N TYR A 334 -3.87 -27.05 9.75
CA TYR A 334 -3.51 -26.00 10.71
C TYR A 334 -4.62 -25.68 11.71
N GLY A 335 -5.87 -26.09 11.46
CA GLY A 335 -7.02 -25.75 12.29
C GLY A 335 -6.91 -26.26 13.73
N SER A 336 -6.38 -27.46 13.93
CA SER A 336 -6.16 -28.02 15.27
C SER A 336 -5.15 -27.21 16.09
N VAL A 337 -4.10 -26.73 15.45
CA VAL A 337 -3.07 -25.89 16.11
C VAL A 337 -3.66 -24.57 16.55
N PHE A 338 -4.48 -23.93 15.71
CA PHE A 338 -5.15 -22.68 16.08
C PHE A 338 -6.17 -22.87 17.19
N SER A 339 -6.97 -23.94 17.15
CA SER A 339 -7.94 -24.28 18.21
C SER A 339 -7.25 -24.51 19.55
N GLU A 340 -6.13 -25.21 19.55
CA GLU A 340 -5.35 -25.45 20.77
C GLU A 340 -4.79 -24.15 21.36
N ILE A 341 -4.18 -23.31 20.54
CA ILE A 341 -3.63 -22.02 21.00
C ILE A 341 -4.73 -21.10 21.52
N LEU A 342 -5.90 -21.05 20.87
CA LEU A 342 -7.01 -20.20 21.29
C LEU A 342 -7.66 -20.71 22.57
N SER A 343 -7.85 -22.03 22.71
CA SER A 343 -8.41 -22.62 23.95
C SER A 343 -7.49 -22.42 25.16
N GLN A 344 -6.18 -22.52 24.99
CA GLN A 344 -5.19 -22.22 26.05
C GLN A 344 -5.26 -20.76 26.52
N ARG A 345 -5.78 -19.85 25.68
CA ARG A 345 -5.96 -18.43 25.99
C ARG A 345 -7.39 -18.05 26.39
N GLY A 346 -8.26 -19.04 26.58
CA GLY A 346 -9.65 -18.83 27.01
C GLY A 346 -10.58 -18.25 25.93
N TYR A 347 -10.23 -18.42 24.66
CA TYR A 347 -11.12 -18.11 23.54
C TYR A 347 -11.78 -19.40 23.06
N ASP A 348 -13.07 -19.55 23.28
CA ASP A 348 -13.89 -20.56 22.63
C ASP A 348 -14.19 -20.18 21.20
N MET A 349 -13.95 -21.09 20.25
CA MET A 349 -14.31 -20.93 18.84
C MET A 349 -15.70 -21.45 18.56
#